data_28ad809bffeffa060f5bc69ef79d51bc
#
_entry.id   28ad809bffeffa060f5bc69ef79d51bc
#
_cell.length_a   1.000
_cell.length_b   1.000
_cell.length_c   1.000
_cell.angle_alpha   90.00
_cell.angle_beta   90.00
_cell.angle_gamma   90.00
#
_symmetry.space_group_name_H-M   'P 1'
#
loop_
_entity.id
_entity.type
_entity.pdbx_description
1 polymer ?
#
loop_
_entity_poly.entity_id
_entity_poly.type
_entity_poly.pdbx_seq_one_letter_code
_entity_poly.pdbx_strand_id
1 'polypeptide(L)'
;GFALAEGVDATEELRQAFVKKVGQPDSTFMVGHSMGGGITVATLENFGQHYQGGLPLCPLASRPYLQCRKEYDMYATFNGLFPGIVPSLKEIFDPTSAIQFVSFAQAGSRMAAIKQAILAKDSVLAVAFAKRFDLKLADLPGSLFFNQNVLRDLALKFNGNPFDNTQTVYSGFPDNLEVNRKAERLASTQDPQKLFARYDRTGKIDKPIVLMHTIYDQLIPVSYAVTNLENMIHAQGRGKYFTVKYTNGQAHCQFTDKQTGEAFDALRNWVKTGVKPSFGYVN
;
A
#
# COMPACT_ATOMS: atom_id res chain seq x y z
N GLY A 1 -6.85 -6.33 7.22
CA GLY A 1 -5.74 -6.07 8.13
C GLY A 1 -4.40 -6.05 7.41
N PHE A 2 -3.38 -5.56 8.07
CA PHE A 2 -2.01 -5.59 7.55
C PHE A 2 -1.36 -6.94 7.87
N ALA A 3 -1.19 -7.81 6.86
CA ALA A 3 -0.72 -9.19 7.02
C ALA A 3 0.34 -9.56 5.96
N LEU A 4 1.31 -8.68 5.72
CA LEU A 4 2.30 -8.86 4.66
C LEU A 4 3.25 -10.01 4.98
N ALA A 5 3.80 -10.04 6.18
CA ALA A 5 4.77 -11.07 6.57
C ALA A 5 4.11 -12.45 6.68
N GLU A 6 2.94 -12.49 7.28
CA GLU A 6 2.13 -13.72 7.39
C GLU A 6 1.72 -14.24 6.00
N GLY A 7 1.43 -13.32 5.06
CA GLY A 7 1.10 -13.67 3.68
C GLY A 7 2.28 -14.27 2.92
N VAL A 8 3.52 -13.79 3.16
CA VAL A 8 4.74 -14.38 2.58
C VAL A 8 4.94 -15.81 3.12
N ASP A 9 4.84 -15.99 4.44
CA ASP A 9 4.99 -17.31 5.07
C ASP A 9 3.96 -18.30 4.55
N ALA A 10 2.68 -17.93 4.59
CA ALA A 10 1.60 -18.79 4.12
C ALA A 10 1.73 -19.15 2.63
N THR A 11 2.25 -18.24 1.80
CA THR A 11 2.54 -18.51 0.39
C THR A 11 3.64 -19.56 0.22
N GLU A 12 4.73 -19.45 0.99
CA GLU A 12 5.81 -20.45 0.95
C GLU A 12 5.36 -21.80 1.52
N GLU A 13 4.60 -21.81 2.59
CA GLU A 13 4.01 -23.04 3.14
C GLU A 13 3.12 -23.73 2.09
N LEU A 14 2.27 -22.98 1.38
CA LEU A 14 1.42 -23.50 0.30
C LEU A 14 2.28 -24.08 -0.84
N ARG A 15 3.32 -23.36 -1.28
CA ARG A 15 4.23 -23.87 -2.33
C ARG A 15 4.89 -25.18 -1.90
N GLN A 16 5.40 -25.26 -0.69
CA GLN A 16 6.03 -26.47 -0.16
C GLN A 16 5.03 -27.63 -0.06
N ALA A 17 3.80 -27.37 0.41
CA ALA A 17 2.75 -28.36 0.48
C ALA A 17 2.38 -28.88 -0.92
N PHE A 18 2.31 -27.98 -1.93
CA PHE A 18 2.07 -28.38 -3.33
C PHE A 18 3.19 -29.28 -3.85
N VAL A 19 4.46 -28.88 -3.68
CA VAL A 19 5.61 -29.69 -4.14
C VAL A 19 5.63 -31.05 -3.47
N LYS A 20 5.35 -31.12 -2.18
CA LYS A 20 5.29 -32.40 -1.45
C LYS A 20 4.17 -33.31 -1.94
N LYS A 21 3.03 -32.75 -2.30
CA LYS A 21 1.81 -33.53 -2.63
C LYS A 21 1.70 -33.85 -4.12
N VAL A 22 2.15 -32.97 -5.01
CA VAL A 22 1.96 -33.05 -6.46
C VAL A 22 3.27 -33.26 -7.20
N GLY A 23 4.39 -32.76 -6.66
CA GLY A 23 5.71 -32.77 -7.29
C GLY A 23 6.18 -31.37 -7.65
N GLN A 24 7.47 -31.27 -8.03
CA GLN A 24 8.08 -30.00 -8.44
C GLN A 24 7.50 -29.54 -9.79
N PRO A 25 6.90 -28.35 -9.88
CA PRO A 25 6.40 -27.83 -11.17
C PRO A 25 7.58 -27.34 -12.04
N ASP A 26 7.39 -27.36 -13.36
CA ASP A 26 8.38 -26.86 -14.33
C ASP A 26 8.58 -25.33 -14.19
N SER A 27 7.54 -24.62 -13.80
CA SER A 27 7.61 -23.18 -13.56
C SER A 27 6.61 -22.73 -12.49
N THR A 28 7.04 -21.75 -11.67
CA THR A 28 6.22 -21.14 -10.62
C THR A 28 6.32 -19.63 -10.74
N PHE A 29 5.18 -18.96 -10.79
CA PHE A 29 5.09 -17.51 -10.84
C PHE A 29 4.31 -16.97 -9.64
N MET A 30 4.68 -15.79 -9.18
CA MET A 30 3.91 -15.05 -8.17
C MET A 30 3.06 -13.97 -8.83
N VAL A 31 1.76 -13.94 -8.49
CA VAL A 31 0.84 -12.89 -8.93
C VAL A 31 0.03 -12.42 -7.73
N GLY A 32 -0.14 -11.14 -7.56
CA GLY A 32 -0.94 -10.62 -6.46
C GLY A 32 -1.33 -9.16 -6.64
N HIS A 33 -2.51 -8.81 -6.12
CA HIS A 33 -3.05 -7.45 -6.12
C HIS A 33 -2.81 -6.75 -4.79
N SER A 34 -2.59 -5.44 -4.79
CA SER A 34 -2.55 -4.62 -3.58
C SER A 34 -1.50 -5.13 -2.58
N MET A 35 -1.89 -5.51 -1.38
CA MET A 35 -1.00 -6.18 -0.42
C MET A 35 -0.45 -7.50 -0.98
N GLY A 36 -1.23 -8.26 -1.75
CA GLY A 36 -0.76 -9.44 -2.47
C GLY A 36 0.34 -9.13 -3.48
N GLY A 37 0.29 -7.97 -4.14
CA GLY A 37 1.40 -7.48 -4.96
C GLY A 37 2.65 -7.16 -4.13
N GLY A 38 2.46 -6.64 -2.92
CA GLY A 38 3.53 -6.48 -1.95
C GLY A 38 4.13 -7.82 -1.50
N ILE A 39 3.28 -8.82 -1.23
CA ILE A 39 3.71 -10.20 -0.93
C ILE A 39 4.49 -10.78 -2.11
N THR A 40 4.03 -10.54 -3.36
CA THR A 40 4.75 -10.98 -4.58
C THR A 40 6.19 -10.47 -4.60
N VAL A 41 6.40 -9.18 -4.38
CA VAL A 41 7.76 -8.60 -4.35
C VAL A 41 8.59 -9.19 -3.21
N ALA A 42 8.02 -9.26 -1.99
CA ALA A 42 8.73 -9.82 -0.83
C ALA A 42 9.13 -11.27 -1.03
N THR A 43 8.24 -12.08 -1.59
CA THR A 43 8.52 -13.49 -1.90
C THR A 43 9.68 -13.62 -2.89
N LEU A 44 9.71 -12.79 -3.94
CA LEU A 44 10.80 -12.82 -4.91
C LEU A 44 12.13 -12.31 -4.35
N GLU A 45 12.12 -11.36 -3.42
CA GLU A 45 13.35 -10.91 -2.75
C GLU A 45 13.93 -11.97 -1.80
N ASN A 46 13.09 -12.79 -1.16
CA ASN A 46 13.52 -13.72 -0.11
C ASN A 46 13.54 -15.19 -0.55
N PHE A 47 12.70 -15.57 -1.53
CA PHE A 47 12.53 -16.94 -1.99
C PHE A 47 12.61 -17.05 -3.53
N GLY A 48 13.23 -16.07 -4.20
CA GLY A 48 13.29 -15.96 -5.65
C GLY A 48 13.84 -17.20 -6.37
N GLN A 49 14.68 -18.02 -5.70
CA GLN A 49 15.20 -19.26 -6.25
C GLN A 49 14.12 -20.29 -6.60
N HIS A 50 12.92 -20.18 -6.02
CA HIS A 50 11.80 -21.08 -6.26
C HIS A 50 10.82 -20.59 -7.32
N TYR A 51 11.05 -19.38 -7.86
CA TYR A 51 10.14 -18.72 -8.80
C TYR A 51 10.86 -18.29 -10.07
N GLN A 52 10.15 -18.28 -11.20
CA GLN A 52 10.68 -17.78 -12.46
C GLN A 52 10.43 -16.28 -12.65
N GLY A 53 9.45 -15.72 -11.96
CA GLY A 53 9.16 -14.30 -12.02
C GLY A 53 7.88 -13.91 -11.29
N GLY A 54 7.54 -12.62 -11.30
CA GLY A 54 6.36 -12.10 -10.64
C GLY A 54 5.65 -10.98 -11.36
N LEU A 55 4.33 -10.92 -11.10
CA LEU A 55 3.42 -9.90 -11.59
C LEU A 55 2.71 -9.23 -10.39
N PRO A 56 3.37 -8.27 -9.71
CA PRO A 56 2.70 -7.45 -8.73
C PRO A 56 1.75 -6.46 -9.39
N LEU A 57 0.50 -6.47 -9.00
CA LEU A 57 -0.60 -5.66 -9.53
C LEU A 57 -1.00 -4.61 -8.49
N CYS A 58 -0.96 -3.30 -8.86
CA CYS A 58 -1.26 -2.18 -7.94
C CYS A 58 -0.62 -2.37 -6.53
N PRO A 59 0.68 -2.73 -6.45
CA PRO A 59 1.23 -3.36 -5.27
C PRO A 59 1.49 -2.38 -4.12
N LEU A 60 1.38 -2.88 -2.87
CA LEU A 60 2.01 -2.28 -1.70
C LEU A 60 3.52 -2.61 -1.75
N ALA A 61 4.23 -1.94 -2.66
CA ALA A 61 5.62 -2.27 -2.98
C ALA A 61 6.66 -1.35 -2.35
N SER A 62 6.25 -0.22 -1.78
CA SER A 62 7.10 0.59 -0.90
C SER A 62 7.48 -0.19 0.37
N ARG A 63 8.47 0.30 1.09
CA ARG A 63 8.73 -0.22 2.44
C ARG A 63 7.46 -0.13 3.29
N PRO A 64 7.04 -1.20 3.95
CA PRO A 64 5.78 -1.25 4.69
C PRO A 64 5.59 -0.12 5.69
N TYR A 65 6.66 0.23 6.42
CA TYR A 65 6.64 1.37 7.34
C TYR A 65 6.27 2.68 6.65
N LEU A 66 6.87 2.97 5.48
CA LEU A 66 6.62 4.23 4.76
C LEU A 66 5.17 4.32 4.25
N GLN A 67 4.62 3.21 3.76
CA GLN A 67 3.23 3.18 3.33
C GLN A 67 2.28 3.46 4.50
N CYS A 68 2.41 2.73 5.60
CA CYS A 68 1.57 2.93 6.77
C CYS A 68 1.79 4.30 7.44
N ARG A 69 3.02 4.82 7.39
CA ARG A 69 3.33 6.17 7.88
C ARG A 69 2.62 7.26 7.06
N LYS A 70 2.52 7.12 5.75
CA LYS A 70 1.73 8.04 4.91
C LYS A 70 0.27 8.09 5.36
N GLU A 71 -0.32 6.93 5.63
CA GLU A 71 -1.70 6.82 6.09
C GLU A 71 -1.89 7.45 7.47
N TYR A 72 -0.94 7.22 8.36
CA TYR A 72 -0.89 7.86 9.68
C TYR A 72 -0.80 9.38 9.59
N ASP A 73 0.14 9.92 8.78
CA ASP A 73 0.33 11.37 8.63
C ASP A 73 -0.89 12.05 7.98
N MET A 74 -1.54 11.38 7.01
CA MET A 74 -2.80 11.83 6.44
C MET A 74 -3.88 11.93 7.53
N TYR A 75 -3.99 10.93 8.37
CA TYR A 75 -5.00 10.86 9.43
C TYR A 75 -4.73 11.89 10.52
N ALA A 76 -3.47 12.08 10.94
CA ALA A 76 -3.05 13.09 11.92
C ALA A 76 -3.38 14.52 11.49
N THR A 77 -3.09 14.83 10.22
CA THR A 77 -3.37 16.16 9.65
C THR A 77 -4.86 16.37 9.40
N PHE A 78 -5.58 15.33 9.00
CA PHE A 78 -7.03 15.38 8.86
C PHE A 78 -7.72 15.69 10.18
N ASN A 79 -7.41 14.98 11.25
CA ASN A 79 -7.98 15.24 12.57
C ASN A 79 -7.72 16.65 13.10
N GLY A 80 -6.54 17.21 12.79
CA GLY A 80 -6.23 18.59 13.13
C GLY A 80 -7.12 19.60 12.41
N LEU A 81 -7.40 19.37 11.14
CA LEU A 81 -8.19 20.29 10.31
C LEU A 81 -9.71 20.06 10.41
N PHE A 82 -10.10 18.82 10.59
CA PHE A 82 -11.50 18.35 10.61
C PHE A 82 -11.80 17.56 11.89
N PRO A 83 -11.59 18.13 13.10
CA PRO A 83 -11.75 17.40 14.35
C PRO A 83 -13.15 16.85 14.54
N GLY A 84 -13.23 15.63 15.08
CA GLY A 84 -14.49 14.96 15.45
C GLY A 84 -15.23 14.26 14.30
N ILE A 85 -14.70 14.27 13.07
CA ILE A 85 -15.33 13.57 11.93
C ILE A 85 -14.96 12.07 11.93
N VAL A 86 -13.72 11.77 12.27
CA VAL A 86 -13.21 10.41 12.45
C VAL A 86 -12.59 10.25 13.84
N PRO A 87 -12.40 9.03 14.36
CA PRO A 87 -11.73 8.82 15.65
C PRO A 87 -10.34 9.47 15.67
N SER A 88 -9.89 9.92 16.84
CA SER A 88 -8.53 10.45 17.00
C SER A 88 -7.47 9.35 16.86
N LEU A 89 -6.24 9.71 16.53
CA LEU A 89 -5.11 8.76 16.56
C LEU A 89 -4.90 8.18 17.96
N LYS A 90 -5.09 9.00 19.00
CA LYS A 90 -5.00 8.54 20.38
C LYS A 90 -6.01 7.41 20.67
N GLU A 91 -7.25 7.55 20.20
CA GLU A 91 -8.27 6.50 20.36
C GLU A 91 -7.96 5.27 19.50
N ILE A 92 -7.45 5.46 18.26
CA ILE A 92 -7.10 4.35 17.36
C ILE A 92 -5.95 3.52 17.93
N PHE A 93 -4.91 4.17 18.47
CA PHE A 93 -3.71 3.48 18.96
C PHE A 93 -3.75 3.11 20.44
N ASP A 94 -4.81 3.42 21.15
CA ASP A 94 -5.07 2.87 22.48
C ASP A 94 -5.54 1.41 22.36
N PRO A 95 -4.75 0.42 22.82
CA PRO A 95 -5.14 -0.99 22.74
C PRO A 95 -6.44 -1.31 23.47
N THR A 96 -6.78 -0.51 24.49
CA THR A 96 -7.99 -0.69 25.33
C THR A 96 -9.20 0.02 24.77
N SER A 97 -9.04 0.81 23.71
CA SER A 97 -10.12 1.57 23.08
C SER A 97 -11.23 0.66 22.56
N ALA A 98 -12.48 1.08 22.77
CA ALA A 98 -13.68 0.41 22.25
C ALA A 98 -13.88 0.57 20.74
N ILE A 99 -12.98 1.31 20.04
CA ILE A 99 -13.09 1.47 18.59
C ILE A 99 -12.98 0.11 17.91
N GLN A 100 -14.04 -0.22 17.17
CA GLN A 100 -14.15 -1.44 16.40
C GLN A 100 -13.75 -1.19 14.93
N PHE A 101 -13.37 -2.26 14.23
CA PHE A 101 -13.29 -2.25 12.78
C PHE A 101 -14.67 -1.94 12.20
N VAL A 102 -14.70 -1.01 11.25
CA VAL A 102 -15.92 -0.75 10.48
C VAL A 102 -16.03 -1.83 9.41
N SER A 103 -17.12 -2.59 9.44
CA SER A 103 -17.32 -3.67 8.46
C SER A 103 -17.55 -3.12 7.06
N PHE A 104 -17.22 -3.91 6.05
CA PHE A 104 -17.50 -3.52 4.65
C PHE A 104 -18.99 -3.33 4.37
N ALA A 105 -19.87 -4.01 5.09
CA ALA A 105 -21.32 -3.79 5.00
C ALA A 105 -21.73 -2.38 5.44
N GLN A 106 -20.99 -1.77 6.35
CA GLN A 106 -21.22 -0.42 6.85
C GLN A 106 -20.42 0.66 6.10
N ALA A 107 -19.55 0.25 5.18
CA ALA A 107 -18.63 1.17 4.48
C ALA A 107 -19.39 2.29 3.76
N GLY A 108 -20.44 1.97 3.03
CA GLY A 108 -21.23 2.95 2.27
C GLY A 108 -21.83 4.05 3.15
N SER A 109 -22.49 3.68 4.23
CA SER A 109 -23.10 4.63 5.18
C SER A 109 -22.04 5.46 5.92
N ARG A 110 -20.94 4.83 6.32
CA ARG A 110 -19.83 5.53 6.99
C ARG A 110 -19.16 6.56 6.07
N MET A 111 -18.85 6.18 4.83
CA MET A 111 -18.28 7.10 3.85
C MET A 111 -19.19 8.26 3.52
N ALA A 112 -20.50 8.01 3.40
CA ALA A 112 -21.51 9.06 3.19
C ALA A 112 -21.54 10.06 4.37
N ALA A 113 -21.53 9.58 5.59
CA ALA A 113 -21.48 10.42 6.80
C ALA A 113 -20.20 11.27 6.85
N ILE A 114 -19.03 10.68 6.59
CA ILE A 114 -17.75 11.39 6.52
C ILE A 114 -17.82 12.48 5.44
N LYS A 115 -18.31 12.16 4.24
CA LYS A 115 -18.46 13.12 3.14
C LYS A 115 -19.32 14.31 3.54
N GLN A 116 -20.51 14.06 4.10
CA GLN A 116 -21.40 15.13 4.55
C GLN A 116 -20.75 16.03 5.60
N ALA A 117 -20.10 15.44 6.60
CA ALA A 117 -19.44 16.18 7.67
C ALA A 117 -18.28 17.06 7.16
N ILE A 118 -17.46 16.55 6.24
CA ILE A 118 -16.36 17.30 5.61
C ILE A 118 -16.92 18.51 4.84
N LEU A 119 -17.92 18.28 3.97
CA LEU A 119 -18.50 19.33 3.12
C LEU A 119 -19.23 20.40 3.93
N ALA A 120 -19.89 20.00 5.01
CA ALA A 120 -20.59 20.94 5.90
C ALA A 120 -19.60 21.81 6.70
N LYS A 121 -18.37 21.30 6.96
CA LYS A 121 -17.38 22.03 7.74
C LYS A 121 -16.60 23.02 6.89
N ASP A 122 -15.95 22.57 5.83
CA ASP A 122 -15.19 23.42 4.89
C ASP A 122 -14.88 22.64 3.60
N SER A 123 -15.67 22.89 2.58
CA SER A 123 -15.52 22.20 1.29
C SER A 123 -14.26 22.63 0.53
N VAL A 124 -13.81 23.88 0.69
CA VAL A 124 -12.60 24.39 0.01
C VAL A 124 -11.35 23.78 0.60
N LEU A 125 -11.27 23.77 1.94
CA LEU A 125 -10.18 23.10 2.65
C LEU A 125 -10.17 21.59 2.36
N ALA A 126 -11.33 20.95 2.24
CA ALA A 126 -11.44 19.52 1.91
C ALA A 126 -10.85 19.20 0.52
N VAL A 127 -11.11 20.04 -0.49
CA VAL A 127 -10.50 19.90 -1.82
C VAL A 127 -8.98 20.04 -1.74
N ALA A 128 -8.49 21.06 -1.04
CA ALA A 128 -7.06 21.31 -0.87
C ALA A 128 -6.38 20.13 -0.12
N PHE A 129 -7.03 19.62 0.92
CA PHE A 129 -6.58 18.45 1.67
C PHE A 129 -6.48 17.20 0.79
N ALA A 130 -7.54 16.87 0.06
CA ALA A 130 -7.54 15.73 -0.85
C ALA A 130 -6.40 15.84 -1.87
N LYS A 131 -6.25 17.01 -2.51
CA LYS A 131 -5.19 17.27 -3.49
C LYS A 131 -3.79 17.12 -2.89
N ARG A 132 -3.57 17.51 -1.62
CA ARG A 132 -2.27 17.32 -0.94
C ARG A 132 -1.87 15.85 -0.86
N PHE A 133 -2.82 14.93 -0.81
CA PHE A 133 -2.58 13.50 -0.74
C PHE A 133 -2.84 12.76 -2.07
N ASP A 134 -2.80 13.49 -3.19
CA ASP A 134 -3.05 12.96 -4.55
C ASP A 134 -4.42 12.28 -4.70
N LEU A 135 -5.44 12.80 -3.97
CA LEU A 135 -6.79 12.26 -3.98
C LEU A 135 -7.77 13.19 -4.71
N LYS A 136 -8.73 12.59 -5.39
CA LYS A 136 -9.98 13.28 -5.72
C LYS A 136 -10.81 13.46 -4.44
N LEU A 137 -11.52 14.57 -4.31
CA LEU A 137 -12.38 14.80 -3.12
C LEU A 137 -13.40 13.66 -2.91
N ALA A 138 -13.88 13.07 -4.00
CA ALA A 138 -14.82 11.95 -3.93
C ALA A 138 -14.24 10.71 -3.25
N ASP A 139 -12.94 10.51 -3.31
CA ASP A 139 -12.24 9.34 -2.76
C ASP A 139 -11.76 9.56 -1.32
N LEU A 140 -11.71 10.81 -0.86
CA LEU A 140 -11.24 11.14 0.50
C LEU A 140 -12.00 10.38 1.62
N PRO A 141 -13.35 10.30 1.62
CA PRO A 141 -14.06 9.54 2.64
C PRO A 141 -13.71 8.04 2.65
N GLY A 142 -13.53 7.45 1.47
CA GLY A 142 -13.12 6.05 1.33
C GLY A 142 -11.71 5.80 1.85
N SER A 143 -10.78 6.70 1.54
CA SER A 143 -9.39 6.62 2.05
C SER A 143 -9.33 6.77 3.57
N LEU A 144 -10.09 7.70 4.16
CA LEU A 144 -10.16 7.85 5.62
C LEU A 144 -10.76 6.61 6.30
N PHE A 145 -11.84 6.06 5.72
CA PHE A 145 -12.45 4.82 6.21
C PHE A 145 -11.45 3.65 6.18
N PHE A 146 -10.74 3.49 5.06
CA PHE A 146 -9.74 2.43 4.90
C PHE A 146 -8.59 2.60 5.89
N ASN A 147 -8.04 3.82 5.99
CA ASN A 147 -6.93 4.15 6.89
C ASN A 147 -7.30 3.90 8.36
N GLN A 148 -8.53 4.23 8.79
CA GLN A 148 -9.00 3.91 10.15
C GLN A 148 -8.83 2.43 10.45
N ASN A 149 -9.26 1.55 9.54
CA ASN A 149 -9.19 0.11 9.73
C ASN A 149 -7.73 -0.41 9.71
N VAL A 150 -6.90 0.09 8.81
CA VAL A 150 -5.48 -0.28 8.75
C VAL A 150 -4.74 0.15 10.00
N LEU A 151 -4.90 1.41 10.43
CA LEU A 151 -4.23 1.93 11.61
C LEU A 151 -4.69 1.23 12.90
N ARG A 152 -5.99 0.88 13.00
CA ARG A 152 -6.50 0.09 14.13
C ARG A 152 -5.93 -1.33 14.17
N ASP A 153 -5.80 -2.00 13.01
CA ASP A 153 -5.16 -3.32 12.93
C ASP A 153 -3.70 -3.26 13.38
N LEU A 154 -2.96 -2.25 12.95
CA LEU A 154 -1.59 -2.03 13.38
C LEU A 154 -1.50 -1.77 14.89
N ALA A 155 -2.40 -0.94 15.44
CA ALA A 155 -2.46 -0.66 16.87
C ALA A 155 -2.59 -1.94 17.72
N LEU A 156 -3.44 -2.86 17.27
CA LEU A 156 -3.65 -4.14 17.94
C LEU A 156 -2.43 -5.07 17.79
N LYS A 157 -1.85 -5.16 16.60
CA LYS A 157 -0.67 -6.00 16.32
C LYS A 157 0.58 -5.54 17.05
N PHE A 158 0.79 -4.23 17.15
CA PHE A 158 1.90 -3.65 17.91
C PHE A 158 1.62 -3.56 19.41
N ASN A 159 0.37 -3.69 19.82
CA ASN A 159 -0.10 -3.34 21.18
C ASN A 159 0.27 -1.87 21.52
N GLY A 160 -0.02 -0.96 20.62
CA GLY A 160 0.28 0.47 20.74
C GLY A 160 0.62 1.14 19.42
N ASN A 161 1.26 2.30 19.49
CA ASN A 161 1.60 3.16 18.36
C ASN A 161 3.06 2.95 17.91
N PRO A 162 3.34 2.49 16.67
CA PRO A 162 4.71 2.39 16.14
C PRO A 162 5.22 3.68 15.49
N PHE A 163 4.39 4.72 15.37
CA PHE A 163 4.73 5.96 14.66
C PHE A 163 4.99 7.12 15.61
N ASP A 164 5.99 7.92 15.31
CA ASP A 164 6.27 9.17 16.02
C ASP A 164 6.16 10.35 15.06
N ASN A 165 5.25 11.29 15.31
CA ASN A 165 5.13 12.52 14.55
C ASN A 165 5.33 13.79 15.36
N THR A 166 5.88 13.68 16.56
CA THR A 166 6.06 14.82 17.48
C THR A 166 6.91 15.94 16.88
N GLN A 167 7.90 15.57 16.06
CA GLN A 167 8.81 16.50 15.38
C GLN A 167 8.57 16.59 13.85
N THR A 168 7.49 15.98 13.34
CA THR A 168 7.22 15.99 11.91
C THR A 168 6.72 17.35 11.46
N VAL A 169 7.31 17.90 10.40
CA VAL A 169 6.83 19.12 9.75
C VAL A 169 5.96 18.73 8.56
N TYR A 170 4.71 19.17 8.58
CA TYR A 170 3.75 18.96 7.50
C TYR A 170 3.76 20.17 6.56
N SER A 171 3.75 19.90 5.24
CA SER A 171 3.80 20.93 4.20
C SER A 171 2.92 20.57 3.01
N GLY A 172 2.70 21.54 2.11
CA GLY A 172 1.88 21.37 0.91
C GLY A 172 0.40 21.62 1.15
N PHE A 173 0.05 22.28 2.24
CA PHE A 173 -1.30 22.75 2.54
C PHE A 173 -1.42 24.27 2.27
N PRO A 174 -2.64 24.79 2.10
CA PRO A 174 -2.84 26.24 1.94
C PRO A 174 -2.23 27.07 3.07
N ASP A 175 -2.35 26.59 4.31
CA ASP A 175 -1.70 27.17 5.49
C ASP A 175 -0.92 26.07 6.24
N ASN A 176 0.38 25.99 5.96
CA ASN A 176 1.28 25.02 6.61
C ASN A 176 1.45 25.29 8.12
N LEU A 177 1.43 26.54 8.56
CA LEU A 177 1.57 26.88 9.99
C LEU A 177 0.35 26.39 10.77
N GLU A 178 -0.83 26.63 10.23
CA GLU A 178 -2.09 26.19 10.82
C GLU A 178 -2.14 24.66 10.95
N VAL A 179 -1.77 23.93 9.88
CA VAL A 179 -1.72 22.46 9.92
C VAL A 179 -0.74 21.96 10.97
N ASN A 180 0.46 22.54 11.05
CA ASN A 180 1.46 22.10 12.03
C ASN A 180 1.05 22.40 13.48
N ARG A 181 0.27 23.47 13.71
CA ARG A 181 -0.29 23.77 15.05
C ARG A 181 -1.43 22.83 15.43
N LYS A 182 -2.24 22.39 14.44
CA LYS A 182 -3.46 21.63 14.69
C LYS A 182 -3.30 20.11 14.51
N ALA A 183 -2.34 19.66 13.72
CA ALA A 183 -2.13 18.23 13.48
C ALA A 183 -2.01 17.47 14.81
N GLU A 184 -2.71 16.35 14.89
CA GLU A 184 -2.62 15.47 16.05
C GLU A 184 -1.20 14.94 16.21
N ARG A 185 -0.60 15.08 17.39
CA ARG A 185 0.77 14.68 17.70
C ARG A 185 0.77 13.52 18.68
N LEU A 186 1.44 12.45 18.30
CA LEU A 186 1.53 11.26 19.13
C LEU A 186 2.94 10.67 19.05
N ALA A 187 3.57 10.47 20.20
CA ALA A 187 4.84 9.76 20.28
C ALA A 187 4.62 8.26 20.04
N SER A 188 5.66 7.60 19.52
CA SER A 188 5.64 6.15 19.42
C SER A 188 5.68 5.52 20.81
N THR A 189 4.94 4.42 20.98
CA THR A 189 4.95 3.59 22.19
C THR A 189 5.53 2.21 21.91
N GLN A 190 5.84 1.91 20.65
CA GLN A 190 6.36 0.64 20.18
C GLN A 190 7.48 0.84 19.16
N ASP A 191 8.41 -0.11 19.12
CA ASP A 191 9.47 -0.12 18.11
C ASP A 191 8.91 -0.59 16.74
N PRO A 192 8.97 0.24 15.68
CA PRO A 192 8.48 -0.13 14.37
C PRO A 192 9.22 -1.34 13.76
N GLN A 193 10.46 -1.61 14.19
CA GLN A 193 11.23 -2.75 13.68
C GLN A 193 10.61 -4.10 14.06
N LYS A 194 9.87 -4.18 15.15
CA LYS A 194 9.24 -5.43 15.62
C LYS A 194 8.31 -6.09 14.58
N LEU A 195 7.65 -5.30 13.75
CA LEU A 195 6.72 -5.83 12.73
C LEU A 195 7.15 -5.49 11.30
N PHE A 196 7.59 -4.26 11.06
CA PHE A 196 7.86 -3.79 9.70
C PHE A 196 9.19 -4.29 9.12
N ALA A 197 10.16 -4.72 9.95
CA ALA A 197 11.44 -5.22 9.45
C ALA A 197 11.33 -6.58 8.76
N ARG A 198 10.37 -7.41 9.17
CA ARG A 198 10.21 -8.73 8.57
C ARG A 198 9.71 -8.60 7.14
N TYR A 199 10.50 -9.13 6.20
CA TYR A 199 10.26 -9.00 4.75
C TYR A 199 10.13 -7.54 4.28
N ASP A 200 10.88 -6.61 4.91
CA ASP A 200 11.00 -5.25 4.39
C ASP A 200 11.62 -5.23 2.99
N ARG A 201 11.30 -4.21 2.22
CA ARG A 201 11.76 -4.10 0.84
C ARG A 201 13.23 -3.72 0.78
N THR A 202 13.96 -4.41 -0.09
CA THR A 202 15.40 -4.19 -0.28
C THR A 202 15.77 -3.81 -1.72
N GLY A 203 14.93 -4.15 -2.70
CA GLY A 203 15.22 -4.05 -4.12
C GLY A 203 16.14 -5.17 -4.65
N LYS A 204 16.49 -6.16 -3.83
CA LYS A 204 17.39 -7.28 -4.19
C LYS A 204 16.64 -8.38 -4.93
N ILE A 205 16.16 -8.08 -6.13
CA ILE A 205 15.51 -9.06 -7.01
C ILE A 205 16.53 -9.66 -7.98
N ASP A 206 16.35 -10.93 -8.34
CA ASP A 206 17.14 -11.64 -9.35
C ASP A 206 16.28 -12.36 -10.39
N LYS A 207 14.96 -12.16 -10.32
CA LYS A 207 13.96 -12.71 -11.23
C LYS A 207 13.17 -11.61 -11.92
N PRO A 208 12.67 -11.85 -13.14
CA PRO A 208 11.83 -10.91 -13.86
C PRO A 208 10.60 -10.47 -13.06
N ILE A 209 10.38 -9.16 -12.97
CA ILE A 209 9.16 -8.55 -12.43
C ILE A 209 8.56 -7.64 -13.49
N VAL A 210 7.33 -7.93 -13.88
CA VAL A 210 6.45 -7.02 -14.61
C VAL A 210 5.46 -6.43 -13.60
N LEU A 211 5.67 -5.20 -13.15
CA LEU A 211 4.74 -4.51 -12.28
C LEU A 211 3.66 -3.85 -13.12
N MET A 212 2.39 -4.03 -12.77
CA MET A 212 1.30 -3.30 -13.43
C MET A 212 0.58 -2.38 -12.44
N HIS A 213 0.32 -1.14 -12.87
CA HIS A 213 -0.33 -0.12 -12.05
C HIS A 213 -1.33 0.71 -12.85
N THR A 214 -2.34 1.25 -12.18
CA THR A 214 -3.24 2.25 -12.75
C THR A 214 -2.60 3.64 -12.70
N ILE A 215 -2.97 4.53 -13.62
CA ILE A 215 -2.47 5.92 -13.60
C ILE A 215 -3.02 6.75 -12.44
N TYR A 216 -4.12 6.31 -11.84
CA TYR A 216 -4.67 6.89 -10.62
C TYR A 216 -5.10 5.78 -9.67
N ASP A 217 -4.57 5.82 -8.46
CA ASP A 217 -4.89 4.87 -7.38
C ASP A 217 -5.01 5.66 -6.07
N GLN A 218 -6.22 5.68 -5.52
CA GLN A 218 -6.53 6.45 -4.32
C GLN A 218 -5.98 5.83 -3.02
N LEU A 219 -5.57 4.56 -3.04
CA LEU A 219 -5.02 3.89 -1.86
C LEU A 219 -3.49 3.82 -1.91
N ILE A 220 -2.93 3.42 -3.07
CA ILE A 220 -1.48 3.25 -3.24
C ILE A 220 -1.03 4.06 -4.46
N PRO A 221 -0.70 5.34 -4.31
CA PRO A 221 -0.24 6.18 -5.42
C PRO A 221 1.00 5.61 -6.11
N VAL A 222 1.20 5.97 -7.38
CA VAL A 222 2.36 5.54 -8.20
C VAL A 222 3.70 5.77 -7.50
N SER A 223 3.85 6.86 -6.75
CA SER A 223 5.06 7.16 -5.98
C SER A 223 5.40 6.08 -4.94
N TYR A 224 4.39 5.46 -4.34
CA TYR A 224 4.56 4.39 -3.36
C TYR A 224 4.57 2.99 -4.00
N ALA A 225 3.75 2.76 -5.03
CA ALA A 225 3.66 1.45 -5.68
C ALA A 225 4.84 1.18 -6.63
N VAL A 226 5.31 2.21 -7.35
CA VAL A 226 6.28 2.07 -8.44
C VAL A 226 7.59 2.75 -8.10
N THR A 227 7.59 4.08 -7.91
CA THR A 227 8.82 4.88 -7.85
C THR A 227 9.75 4.46 -6.71
N ASN A 228 9.20 4.20 -5.52
CA ASN A 228 10.01 3.75 -4.38
C ASN A 228 10.66 2.38 -4.64
N LEU A 229 9.91 1.44 -5.19
CA LEU A 229 10.44 0.11 -5.51
C LEU A 229 11.49 0.19 -6.61
N GLU A 230 11.20 0.92 -7.69
CA GLU A 230 12.12 1.14 -8.81
C GLU A 230 13.45 1.72 -8.33
N ASN A 231 13.41 2.76 -7.49
CA ASN A 231 14.61 3.36 -6.91
C ASN A 231 15.42 2.35 -6.08
N MET A 232 14.77 1.53 -5.24
CA MET A 232 15.44 0.49 -4.47
C MET A 232 16.10 -0.55 -5.38
N ILE A 233 15.40 -1.00 -6.43
CA ILE A 233 15.90 -1.98 -7.40
C ILE A 233 17.10 -1.42 -8.16
N HIS A 234 17.04 -0.17 -8.62
CA HIS A 234 18.15 0.49 -9.30
C HIS A 234 19.35 0.71 -8.39
N ALA A 235 19.14 1.10 -7.15
CA ALA A 235 20.21 1.21 -6.14
C ALA A 235 20.96 -0.11 -5.89
N GLN A 236 20.30 -1.25 -6.12
CA GLN A 236 20.91 -2.59 -6.06
C GLN A 236 21.51 -3.05 -7.38
N GLY A 237 21.49 -2.23 -8.46
CA GLY A 237 21.95 -2.63 -9.80
C GLY A 237 21.07 -3.70 -10.45
N ARG A 238 19.80 -3.84 -10.03
CA ARG A 238 18.89 -4.91 -10.47
C ARG A 238 17.87 -4.48 -11.52
N GLY A 239 17.96 -3.27 -12.08
CA GLY A 239 17.00 -2.73 -13.05
C GLY A 239 16.78 -3.59 -14.31
N LYS A 240 17.73 -4.48 -14.65
CA LYS A 240 17.56 -5.44 -15.74
C LYS A 240 16.43 -6.48 -15.48
N TYR A 241 16.00 -6.67 -14.25
CA TYR A 241 14.94 -7.60 -13.86
C TYR A 241 13.58 -6.94 -13.65
N PHE A 242 13.45 -5.64 -13.90
CA PHE A 242 12.24 -4.89 -13.55
C PHE A 242 11.72 -4.09 -14.75
N THR A 243 10.42 -4.16 -15.00
CA THR A 243 9.72 -3.27 -15.93
C THR A 243 8.32 -2.95 -15.40
N VAL A 244 7.75 -1.84 -15.88
CA VAL A 244 6.43 -1.35 -15.44
C VAL A 244 5.48 -1.26 -16.62
N LYS A 245 4.24 -1.68 -16.39
CA LYS A 245 3.08 -1.49 -17.26
C LYS A 245 2.05 -0.63 -16.57
N TYR A 246 1.49 0.32 -17.31
CA TYR A 246 0.41 1.16 -16.82
C TYR A 246 -0.88 0.88 -17.55
N THR A 247 -2.01 1.09 -16.86
CA THR A 247 -3.33 1.13 -17.47
C THR A 247 -3.96 2.49 -17.24
N ASN A 248 -4.99 2.82 -17.97
CA ASN A 248 -5.77 4.04 -17.82
C ASN A 248 -6.80 3.97 -16.68
N GLY A 249 -6.74 2.94 -15.83
CA GLY A 249 -7.61 2.76 -14.68
C GLY A 249 -7.62 3.97 -13.73
N GLN A 250 -8.77 4.25 -13.14
CA GLN A 250 -9.03 5.44 -12.32
C GLN A 250 -9.40 5.08 -10.88
N ALA A 251 -9.00 3.90 -10.42
CA ALA A 251 -9.18 3.43 -9.05
C ALA A 251 -8.16 2.35 -8.69
N HIS A 252 -8.08 2.04 -7.39
CA HIS A 252 -7.21 0.99 -6.87
C HIS A 252 -7.46 -0.35 -7.54
N CYS A 253 -6.42 -0.93 -8.14
CA CYS A 253 -6.46 -2.24 -8.82
C CYS A 253 -7.53 -2.36 -9.91
N GLN A 254 -7.91 -1.28 -10.57
CA GLN A 254 -8.90 -1.31 -11.63
C GLN A 254 -8.28 -1.81 -12.94
N PHE A 255 -8.15 -3.11 -13.06
CA PHE A 255 -7.67 -3.81 -14.26
C PHE A 255 -8.76 -4.66 -14.88
N THR A 256 -8.68 -4.87 -16.19
CA THR A 256 -9.47 -5.87 -16.89
C THR A 256 -8.72 -7.22 -16.90
N ASP A 257 -9.45 -8.33 -17.09
CA ASP A 257 -8.85 -9.65 -17.25
C ASP A 257 -7.90 -9.70 -18.45
N LYS A 258 -8.23 -8.98 -19.54
CA LYS A 258 -7.39 -8.84 -20.72
C LYS A 258 -6.05 -8.19 -20.36
N GLN A 259 -6.07 -7.04 -19.66
CA GLN A 259 -4.86 -6.32 -19.25
C GLN A 259 -3.98 -7.19 -18.33
N THR A 260 -4.59 -7.89 -17.39
CA THR A 260 -3.86 -8.79 -16.49
C THR A 260 -3.24 -9.97 -17.27
N GLY A 261 -3.99 -10.55 -18.21
CA GLY A 261 -3.52 -11.61 -19.09
C GLY A 261 -2.34 -11.18 -19.96
N GLU A 262 -2.43 -10.03 -20.62
CA GLU A 262 -1.35 -9.48 -21.45
C GLU A 262 -0.08 -9.19 -20.64
N ALA A 263 -0.21 -8.65 -19.43
CA ALA A 263 0.94 -8.43 -18.54
C ALA A 263 1.58 -9.75 -18.08
N PHE A 264 0.77 -10.77 -17.81
CA PHE A 264 1.27 -12.09 -17.44
C PHE A 264 1.96 -12.80 -18.63
N ASP A 265 1.40 -12.70 -19.83
CA ASP A 265 2.03 -13.24 -21.04
C ASP A 265 3.35 -12.52 -21.36
N ALA A 266 3.42 -11.23 -21.16
CA ALA A 266 4.68 -10.48 -21.28
C ALA A 266 5.74 -11.00 -20.29
N LEU A 267 5.38 -11.28 -19.04
CA LEU A 267 6.26 -11.89 -18.04
C LEU A 267 6.73 -13.29 -18.49
N ARG A 268 5.80 -14.15 -18.90
CA ARG A 268 6.12 -15.52 -19.37
C ARG A 268 7.05 -15.51 -20.57
N ASN A 269 6.79 -14.63 -21.55
CA ASN A 269 7.63 -14.48 -22.72
C ASN A 269 9.03 -13.99 -22.33
N TRP A 270 9.13 -13.05 -21.40
CA TRP A 270 10.43 -12.60 -20.91
C TRP A 270 11.23 -13.74 -20.27
N VAL A 271 10.61 -14.52 -19.40
CA VAL A 271 11.25 -15.69 -18.77
C VAL A 271 11.70 -16.72 -19.82
N LYS A 272 10.89 -16.95 -20.85
CA LYS A 272 11.16 -17.94 -21.89
C LYS A 272 12.28 -17.51 -22.85
N THR A 273 12.30 -16.22 -23.25
CA THR A 273 13.17 -15.71 -24.32
C THR A 273 14.36 -14.91 -23.83
N GLY A 274 14.36 -14.49 -22.56
CA GLY A 274 15.33 -13.52 -22.00
C GLY A 274 15.09 -12.08 -22.45
N VAL A 275 14.11 -11.82 -23.32
CA VAL A 275 13.83 -10.48 -23.86
C VAL A 275 12.92 -9.72 -22.92
N LYS A 276 13.47 -8.67 -22.28
CA LYS A 276 12.72 -7.80 -21.37
C LYS A 276 11.63 -7.04 -22.12
N PRO A 277 10.36 -7.09 -21.70
CA PRO A 277 9.30 -6.29 -22.31
C PRO A 277 9.53 -4.80 -22.07
N SER A 278 9.12 -3.99 -23.06
CA SER A 278 9.19 -2.53 -22.95
C SER A 278 8.34 -2.02 -21.78
N PHE A 279 8.78 -0.94 -21.18
CA PHE A 279 7.95 -0.07 -20.36
C PHE A 279 6.78 0.48 -21.19
N GLY A 280 5.64 0.77 -20.56
CA GLY A 280 4.55 1.48 -21.20
C GLY A 280 3.15 1.01 -20.81
N TYR A 281 2.18 1.35 -21.65
CA TYR A 281 0.78 1.07 -21.40
C TYR A 281 0.37 -0.33 -21.86
N VAL A 282 -0.62 -0.89 -21.14
CA VAL A 282 -1.46 -2.02 -21.56
C VAL A 282 -2.87 -1.48 -21.76
N ASN A 283 -3.47 -1.72 -22.96
CA ASN A 283 -4.77 -1.19 -23.37
C ASN A 283 -5.92 -2.17 -23.11
#